data_d1bc7538b1b6c956b8f3f32ce4bd2bca
#
_entry.id   d1bc7538b1b6c956b8f3f32ce4bd2bca
#
_cell.length_a   1.000
_cell.length_b   1.000
_cell.length_c   1.000
_cell.angle_alpha   90.00
_cell.angle_beta   90.00
_cell.angle_gamma   90.00
#
_symmetry.space_group_name_H-M   'P 1'
#
loop_
_entity.id
_entity.type
_entity.pdbx_description
1 polymer ?
#
loop_
_entity_poly.entity_id
_entity_poly.type
_entity_poly.pdbx_seq_one_letter_code
_entity_poly.pdbx_strand_id
1 'polypeptide(L)'
;MENLDIINELLNEKKYEEAKDELSKLLHGDEKDVEALKLLGLCHINLGEYKEGQNVFETVVKYKDDATSWFYLASCYDNQDDFLHAISAYEEVLRMRSGYIDAYKNLAIVYVKNKEPQKAVDTAKKALEYVKDDYTIYYIAGTACMALNKFDDALEFLEKALELNPEHSQLYNNLGTCYVTVGNLDKAYESFIKASEFDPNNSITYFNIASILQLQNKHKEACEYFRKAYDIEPQDNYLVSLALSEVKANQMEEAIKHYKILSTHHPEKPNFQYNLACCYDAVGEYASAITILAQLVLLNPKSVSMLRKLAGIYIKIGQFSNAKLLYEKILLQGNVSHEIYYEYAHLCVKTNDMDKAEKILKKVIELNPEFPQAHKDLGVLYLSKRLFDYAEDEFNTALKLAPDNFEVLFEYANYLHSTTDFKKADEYYQKALAINNHHADALAFSALNKIQLKELDKAYEQIEHALQHETNNDFMYFIAGKIKFLQGEFEDAKMYFVKSYEIQKTHDCEHMLGLCYFELENYEQANGIFKHMLKSNPLNVNLLLNSAHCYEKLGKNDEALKVLDKITETFPECEEAQEMIRALS
;
A
#
# COMPACT_ATOMS: atom_id res chain seq x y z
N MET A 1 -23.30 75.03 2.96
CA MET A 1 -23.32 74.27 4.22
C MET A 1 -24.42 73.22 4.24
N GLU A 2 -25.70 73.52 3.93
CA GLU A 2 -26.81 72.52 3.92
C GLU A 2 -26.53 71.30 2.99
N ASN A 3 -25.95 71.48 1.84
CA ASN A 3 -25.67 70.32 0.91
C ASN A 3 -24.59 69.40 1.45
N LEU A 4 -23.57 69.90 2.13
CA LEU A 4 -22.52 69.05 2.73
C LEU A 4 -23.02 68.24 3.94
N ASP A 5 -23.95 68.80 4.70
CA ASP A 5 -24.55 68.08 5.84
C ASP A 5 -25.40 66.90 5.34
N ILE A 6 -26.19 67.08 4.28
CA ILE A 6 -26.96 66.00 3.61
C ILE A 6 -26.04 64.94 3.06
N ILE A 7 -24.96 65.31 2.39
CA ILE A 7 -23.98 64.37 1.83
C ILE A 7 -23.32 63.54 2.97
N ASN A 8 -22.93 64.18 4.05
CA ASN A 8 -22.35 63.50 5.21
C ASN A 8 -23.33 62.52 5.86
N GLU A 9 -24.62 62.87 5.92
CA GLU A 9 -25.67 61.97 6.41
C GLU A 9 -25.83 60.73 5.51
N LEU A 10 -25.90 60.92 4.19
CA LEU A 10 -25.94 59.84 3.21
C LEU A 10 -24.72 58.93 3.29
N LEU A 11 -23.53 59.48 3.46
CA LEU A 11 -22.27 58.69 3.64
C LEU A 11 -22.31 57.87 4.95
N ASN A 12 -22.80 58.44 6.04
CA ASN A 12 -22.99 57.73 7.31
C ASN A 12 -24.00 56.59 7.21
N GLU A 13 -25.05 56.79 6.40
CA GLU A 13 -26.06 55.76 6.12
C GLU A 13 -25.57 54.75 5.05
N LYS A 14 -24.36 54.88 4.51
CA LYS A 14 -23.76 54.04 3.44
C LYS A 14 -24.55 54.09 2.11
N LYS A 15 -25.29 55.18 1.87
CA LYS A 15 -26.05 55.44 0.62
C LYS A 15 -25.13 56.10 -0.40
N TYR A 16 -24.13 55.38 -0.86
CA TYR A 16 -23.05 55.92 -1.70
C TYR A 16 -23.52 56.39 -3.09
N GLU A 17 -24.54 55.76 -3.70
CA GLU A 17 -25.08 56.19 -4.96
C GLU A 17 -25.79 57.57 -4.84
N GLU A 18 -26.65 57.75 -3.80
CA GLU A 18 -27.33 58.99 -3.55
C GLU A 18 -26.32 60.11 -3.19
N ALA A 19 -25.32 59.78 -2.37
CA ALA A 19 -24.25 60.73 -2.07
C ALA A 19 -23.44 61.14 -3.31
N LYS A 20 -23.17 60.23 -4.24
CA LYS A 20 -22.50 60.47 -5.52
C LYS A 20 -23.27 61.44 -6.39
N ASP A 21 -24.60 61.27 -6.48
CA ASP A 21 -25.48 62.14 -7.27
C ASP A 21 -25.51 63.57 -6.70
N GLU A 22 -25.61 63.72 -5.37
CA GLU A 22 -25.58 65.04 -4.72
C GLU A 22 -24.22 65.74 -4.86
N LEU A 23 -23.09 64.96 -4.71
CA LEU A 23 -21.76 65.47 -4.92
C LEU A 23 -21.54 65.92 -6.37
N SER A 24 -22.08 65.18 -7.34
CA SER A 24 -22.00 65.58 -8.76
C SER A 24 -22.71 66.89 -9.02
N LYS A 25 -23.88 67.12 -8.39
CA LYS A 25 -24.60 68.40 -8.48
C LYS A 25 -23.79 69.57 -7.85
N LEU A 26 -23.16 69.29 -6.69
CA LEU A 26 -22.33 70.29 -6.01
C LEU A 26 -21.10 70.67 -6.88
N LEU A 27 -20.45 69.72 -7.52
CA LEU A 27 -19.27 69.91 -8.35
C LEU A 27 -19.60 70.60 -9.67
N HIS A 28 -20.85 70.56 -10.17
CA HIS A 28 -21.29 71.38 -11.30
C HIS A 28 -21.24 72.89 -10.99
N GLY A 29 -21.27 73.29 -9.71
CA GLY A 29 -21.11 74.66 -9.26
C GLY A 29 -19.68 75.09 -9.00
N ASP A 30 -18.84 74.17 -8.54
CA ASP A 30 -17.39 74.34 -8.31
C ASP A 30 -16.64 73.05 -8.58
N GLU A 31 -16.12 72.89 -9.78
CA GLU A 31 -15.38 71.71 -10.24
C GLU A 31 -14.05 71.51 -9.52
N LYS A 32 -13.60 72.51 -8.75
CA LYS A 32 -12.33 72.48 -8.01
C LYS A 32 -12.48 72.31 -6.50
N ASP A 33 -13.67 72.08 -6.02
CA ASP A 33 -13.90 71.79 -4.62
C ASP A 33 -13.22 70.45 -4.25
N VAL A 34 -12.03 70.57 -3.68
CA VAL A 34 -11.19 69.42 -3.33
C VAL A 34 -11.86 68.49 -2.31
N GLU A 35 -12.61 69.03 -1.36
CA GLU A 35 -13.28 68.19 -0.34
C GLU A 35 -14.47 67.43 -0.93
N ALA A 36 -15.24 68.08 -1.80
CA ALA A 36 -16.30 67.44 -2.55
C ALA A 36 -15.75 66.36 -3.52
N LEU A 37 -14.65 66.60 -4.19
CA LEU A 37 -13.95 65.61 -5.03
C LEU A 37 -13.48 64.40 -4.22
N LYS A 38 -12.89 64.64 -3.03
CA LYS A 38 -12.48 63.53 -2.16
C LYS A 38 -13.64 62.64 -1.74
N LEU A 39 -14.76 63.26 -1.35
CA LEU A 39 -15.97 62.50 -0.98
C LEU A 39 -16.53 61.72 -2.18
N LEU A 40 -16.53 62.32 -3.38
CA LEU A 40 -16.92 61.65 -4.61
C LEU A 40 -16.02 60.46 -4.91
N GLY A 41 -14.71 60.62 -4.80
CA GLY A 41 -13.77 59.51 -4.97
C GLY A 41 -13.98 58.39 -3.98
N LEU A 42 -14.32 58.70 -2.71
CA LEU A 42 -14.66 57.72 -1.69
C LEU A 42 -15.99 56.99 -2.02
N CYS A 43 -16.99 57.69 -2.57
CA CYS A 43 -18.23 57.03 -3.05
C CYS A 43 -17.90 56.02 -4.14
N HIS A 44 -17.10 56.37 -5.13
CA HIS A 44 -16.68 55.45 -6.20
C HIS A 44 -15.92 54.21 -5.65
N ILE A 45 -14.99 54.41 -4.71
CA ILE A 45 -14.29 53.27 -4.08
C ILE A 45 -15.27 52.34 -3.38
N ASN A 46 -16.20 52.87 -2.56
CA ASN A 46 -17.17 52.05 -1.84
C ASN A 46 -18.21 51.35 -2.75
N LEU A 47 -18.45 51.89 -3.95
CA LEU A 47 -19.27 51.26 -4.97
C LEU A 47 -18.52 50.27 -5.86
N GLY A 48 -17.18 50.11 -5.65
CA GLY A 48 -16.35 49.26 -6.49
C GLY A 48 -15.97 49.86 -7.85
N GLU A 49 -16.29 51.14 -8.07
CA GLU A 49 -16.00 51.90 -9.30
C GLU A 49 -14.57 52.48 -9.24
N TYR A 50 -13.56 51.58 -9.18
CA TYR A 50 -12.18 51.95 -8.90
C TYR A 50 -11.55 52.81 -10.01
N LYS A 51 -11.99 52.64 -11.26
CA LYS A 51 -11.49 53.45 -12.39
C LYS A 51 -11.96 54.89 -12.31
N GLU A 52 -13.20 55.11 -11.96
CA GLU A 52 -13.81 56.41 -11.72
C GLU A 52 -13.18 57.07 -10.50
N GLY A 53 -13.01 56.31 -9.41
CA GLY A 53 -12.33 56.76 -8.19
C GLY A 53 -10.87 57.19 -8.49
N GLN A 54 -10.15 56.42 -9.29
CA GLN A 54 -8.78 56.79 -9.76
C GLN A 54 -8.78 58.14 -10.44
N ASN A 55 -9.65 58.36 -11.46
CA ASN A 55 -9.71 59.62 -12.22
C ASN A 55 -9.97 60.83 -11.31
N VAL A 56 -10.87 60.65 -10.33
CA VAL A 56 -11.17 61.67 -9.34
C VAL A 56 -9.95 61.95 -8.46
N PHE A 57 -9.29 60.91 -7.88
CA PHE A 57 -8.15 61.13 -7.02
C PHE A 57 -6.91 61.62 -7.78
N GLU A 58 -6.70 61.24 -9.04
CA GLU A 58 -5.66 61.85 -9.87
C GLU A 58 -5.89 63.37 -10.06
N THR A 59 -7.12 63.79 -10.04
CA THR A 59 -7.47 65.24 -10.09
C THR A 59 -7.24 65.89 -8.74
N VAL A 60 -7.64 65.21 -7.65
CA VAL A 60 -7.46 65.72 -6.28
C VAL A 60 -5.99 65.95 -5.96
N VAL A 61 -5.10 64.98 -6.26
CA VAL A 61 -3.65 65.12 -5.95
C VAL A 61 -2.97 66.25 -6.74
N LYS A 62 -3.50 66.62 -7.89
CA LYS A 62 -3.04 67.81 -8.65
C LYS A 62 -3.40 69.15 -8.00
N TYR A 63 -4.56 69.19 -7.30
CA TYR A 63 -5.00 70.39 -6.61
C TYR A 63 -4.51 70.48 -5.17
N LYS A 64 -4.44 69.36 -4.49
CA LYS A 64 -4.02 69.24 -3.10
C LYS A 64 -3.16 68.00 -2.94
N ASP A 65 -1.89 68.22 -2.83
CA ASP A 65 -0.90 67.16 -2.64
C ASP A 65 -0.87 66.76 -1.15
N ASP A 66 -1.66 65.78 -0.76
CA ASP A 66 -1.73 65.28 0.63
C ASP A 66 -1.72 63.74 0.71
N ALA A 67 -1.17 63.22 1.78
CA ALA A 67 -0.98 61.77 1.99
C ALA A 67 -2.26 60.98 1.91
N THR A 68 -3.41 61.53 2.35
CA THR A 68 -4.68 60.83 2.35
C THR A 68 -5.22 60.62 0.93
N SER A 69 -5.07 61.66 0.08
CA SER A 69 -5.49 61.57 -1.32
C SER A 69 -4.65 60.56 -2.13
N TRP A 70 -3.33 60.57 -1.90
CA TRP A 70 -2.44 59.56 -2.47
C TRP A 70 -2.77 58.13 -1.98
N PHE A 71 -3.15 57.96 -0.71
CA PHE A 71 -3.54 56.68 -0.15
C PHE A 71 -4.76 56.07 -0.87
N TYR A 72 -5.80 56.89 -1.09
CA TYR A 72 -6.99 56.42 -1.82
C TYR A 72 -6.70 56.21 -3.31
N LEU A 73 -5.87 57.03 -3.94
CA LEU A 73 -5.40 56.79 -5.29
C LEU A 73 -4.65 55.48 -5.43
N ALA A 74 -3.74 55.19 -4.47
CA ALA A 74 -3.04 53.91 -4.40
C ALA A 74 -4.00 52.72 -4.24
N SER A 75 -5.02 52.86 -3.40
CA SER A 75 -6.07 51.86 -3.23
C SER A 75 -6.86 51.59 -4.52
N CYS A 76 -7.16 52.66 -5.31
CA CYS A 76 -7.77 52.50 -6.62
C CYS A 76 -6.89 51.69 -7.58
N TYR A 77 -5.60 51.95 -7.62
CA TYR A 77 -4.65 51.20 -8.44
C TYR A 77 -4.53 49.74 -8.00
N ASP A 78 -4.42 49.49 -6.69
CA ASP A 78 -4.33 48.11 -6.14
C ASP A 78 -5.54 47.27 -6.52
N ASN A 79 -6.77 47.82 -6.39
CA ASN A 79 -7.99 47.12 -6.72
C ASN A 79 -8.21 46.93 -8.24
N GLN A 80 -7.43 47.57 -9.08
CA GLN A 80 -7.39 47.36 -10.54
C GLN A 80 -6.22 46.46 -10.95
N ASP A 81 -5.48 45.85 -10.00
CA ASP A 81 -4.26 45.05 -10.19
C ASP A 81 -3.11 45.85 -10.88
N ASP A 82 -3.17 47.18 -10.83
CA ASP A 82 -2.09 48.05 -11.29
C ASP A 82 -1.04 48.28 -10.18
N PHE A 83 -0.33 47.18 -9.87
CA PHE A 83 0.57 47.13 -8.71
C PHE A 83 1.71 48.12 -8.79
N LEU A 84 2.21 48.46 -9.99
CA LEU A 84 3.31 49.38 -10.15
C LEU A 84 2.94 50.83 -9.75
N HIS A 85 1.77 51.29 -10.19
CA HIS A 85 1.27 52.59 -9.80
C HIS A 85 0.81 52.64 -8.35
N ALA A 86 0.21 51.54 -7.84
CA ALA A 86 -0.12 51.41 -6.43
C ALA A 86 1.08 51.50 -5.52
N ILE A 87 2.18 50.80 -5.83
CA ILE A 87 3.45 50.90 -5.10
C ILE A 87 3.96 52.34 -5.06
N SER A 88 4.07 52.99 -6.25
CA SER A 88 4.55 54.35 -6.34
C SER A 88 3.71 55.34 -5.53
N ALA A 89 2.38 55.17 -5.55
CA ALA A 89 1.47 56.04 -4.82
C ALA A 89 1.53 55.78 -3.30
N TYR A 90 1.64 54.54 -2.82
CA TYR A 90 1.86 54.27 -1.40
C TYR A 90 3.23 54.75 -0.91
N GLU A 91 4.28 54.65 -1.70
CA GLU A 91 5.61 55.19 -1.38
C GLU A 91 5.53 56.72 -1.23
N GLU A 92 4.74 57.40 -2.04
CA GLU A 92 4.51 58.84 -1.94
C GLU A 92 3.75 59.19 -0.64
N VAL A 93 2.76 58.40 -0.24
CA VAL A 93 2.10 58.53 1.09
C VAL A 93 3.15 58.47 2.20
N LEU A 94 4.03 57.48 2.17
CA LEU A 94 5.04 57.28 3.21
C LEU A 94 6.14 58.32 3.19
N ARG A 95 6.45 58.93 2.02
CA ARG A 95 7.35 60.06 1.89
C ARG A 95 6.78 61.29 2.59
N MET A 96 5.46 61.53 2.46
CA MET A 96 4.78 62.67 3.08
C MET A 96 4.53 62.44 4.58
N ARG A 97 4.21 61.24 4.95
CA ARG A 97 3.85 60.86 6.32
C ARG A 97 4.44 59.49 6.67
N SER A 98 5.67 59.49 7.17
CA SER A 98 6.43 58.28 7.47
C SER A 98 5.79 57.31 8.49
N GLY A 99 4.86 57.78 9.32
CA GLY A 99 4.13 56.96 10.27
C GLY A 99 2.71 56.57 9.81
N TYR A 100 2.41 56.53 8.52
CA TYR A 100 1.10 56.13 8.01
C TYR A 100 0.99 54.60 7.95
N ILE A 101 0.52 53.97 9.04
CA ILE A 101 0.52 52.50 9.23
C ILE A 101 -0.25 51.76 8.15
N ASP A 102 -1.46 52.23 7.79
CA ASP A 102 -2.27 51.56 6.76
C ASP A 102 -1.60 51.58 5.39
N ALA A 103 -0.82 52.62 5.08
CA ALA A 103 -0.04 52.66 3.84
C ALA A 103 1.08 51.59 3.85
N TYR A 104 1.76 51.38 4.97
CA TYR A 104 2.70 50.25 5.10
C TYR A 104 2.06 48.91 4.91
N LYS A 105 0.88 48.67 5.56
CA LYS A 105 0.16 47.39 5.43
C LYS A 105 -0.20 47.13 3.96
N ASN A 106 -0.86 48.11 3.31
CA ASN A 106 -1.32 47.94 1.94
C ASN A 106 -0.13 47.81 0.98
N LEU A 107 0.94 48.63 1.14
CA LEU A 107 2.15 48.53 0.34
C LEU A 107 2.80 47.15 0.47
N ALA A 108 2.87 46.59 1.67
CA ALA A 108 3.43 45.27 1.89
C ALA A 108 2.56 44.17 1.20
N ILE A 109 1.22 44.27 1.26
CA ILE A 109 0.32 43.39 0.54
C ILE A 109 0.54 43.51 -0.97
N VAL A 110 0.62 44.72 -1.50
CA VAL A 110 0.85 44.96 -2.93
C VAL A 110 2.20 44.40 -3.39
N TYR A 111 3.26 44.50 -2.57
CA TYR A 111 4.52 43.84 -2.87
C TYR A 111 4.41 42.31 -2.96
N VAL A 112 3.62 41.68 -2.10
CA VAL A 112 3.35 40.23 -2.20
C VAL A 112 2.63 39.91 -3.51
N LYS A 113 1.57 40.67 -3.84
CA LYS A 113 0.81 40.51 -5.10
C LYS A 113 1.70 40.70 -6.33
N ASN A 114 2.62 41.70 -6.28
CA ASN A 114 3.58 42.00 -7.33
C ASN A 114 4.77 41.01 -7.37
N LYS A 115 4.73 39.91 -6.60
CA LYS A 115 5.82 38.92 -6.53
C LYS A 115 7.16 39.44 -6.03
N GLU A 116 7.12 40.43 -5.16
CA GLU A 116 8.28 41.04 -4.50
C GLU A 116 8.25 40.82 -2.97
N PRO A 117 8.16 39.56 -2.47
CA PRO A 117 7.91 39.29 -1.07
C PRO A 117 9.02 39.78 -0.12
N GLN A 118 10.26 39.90 -0.59
CA GLN A 118 11.34 40.48 0.25
C GLN A 118 11.03 41.94 0.60
N LYS A 119 10.57 42.74 -0.36
CA LYS A 119 10.18 44.14 -0.10
C LYS A 119 8.97 44.22 0.85
N ALA A 120 8.06 43.25 0.76
CA ALA A 120 6.94 43.17 1.69
C ALA A 120 7.43 42.98 3.13
N VAL A 121 8.36 42.05 3.38
CA VAL A 121 8.98 41.82 4.69
C VAL A 121 9.66 43.09 5.21
N ASP A 122 10.47 43.76 4.36
CA ASP A 122 11.19 44.97 4.73
C ASP A 122 10.23 46.13 5.06
N THR A 123 9.12 46.23 4.30
CA THR A 123 8.05 47.21 4.53
C THR A 123 7.32 46.95 5.84
N ALA A 124 6.96 45.69 6.12
CA ALA A 124 6.34 45.31 7.37
C ALA A 124 7.26 45.57 8.57
N LYS A 125 8.55 45.25 8.47
CA LYS A 125 9.54 45.59 9.52
C LYS A 125 9.61 47.07 9.80
N LYS A 126 9.58 47.93 8.78
CA LYS A 126 9.51 49.38 8.96
C LYS A 126 8.23 49.83 9.67
N ALA A 127 7.09 49.21 9.35
CA ALA A 127 5.83 49.50 10.05
C ALA A 127 5.93 49.17 11.55
N LEU A 128 6.61 48.07 11.92
CA LEU A 128 6.81 47.65 13.31
C LEU A 128 7.74 48.62 14.12
N GLU A 129 8.45 49.51 13.48
CA GLU A 129 9.19 50.59 14.16
C GLU A 129 8.21 51.63 14.77
N TYR A 130 7.01 51.77 14.17
CA TYR A 130 5.98 52.72 14.60
C TYR A 130 4.90 52.10 15.49
N VAL A 131 4.49 50.83 15.18
CA VAL A 131 3.43 50.12 15.89
C VAL A 131 3.84 48.68 16.14
N LYS A 132 3.83 48.23 17.41
CA LYS A 132 4.26 46.88 17.80
C LYS A 132 3.09 45.92 18.11
N ASP A 133 1.88 46.43 18.25
CA ASP A 133 0.71 45.67 18.76
C ASP A 133 -0.32 45.43 17.63
N ASP A 134 0.09 45.43 16.38
CA ASP A 134 -0.79 45.19 15.24
C ASP A 134 -0.53 43.81 14.65
N TYR A 135 -1.41 42.85 14.91
CA TYR A 135 -1.27 41.48 14.42
C TYR A 135 -1.23 41.38 12.89
N THR A 136 -1.89 42.34 12.19
CA THR A 136 -1.96 42.34 10.71
C THR A 136 -0.57 42.51 10.10
N ILE A 137 0.27 43.36 10.67
CA ILE A 137 1.64 43.61 10.19
C ILE A 137 2.47 42.34 10.32
N TYR A 138 2.40 41.67 11.49
CA TYR A 138 3.08 40.40 11.71
C TYR A 138 2.56 39.30 10.77
N TYR A 139 1.23 39.25 10.56
CA TYR A 139 0.63 38.31 9.62
C TYR A 139 1.14 38.50 8.18
N ILE A 140 1.20 39.76 7.71
CA ILE A 140 1.75 40.09 6.37
C ILE A 140 3.22 39.72 6.28
N ALA A 141 4.05 40.05 7.29
CA ALA A 141 5.44 39.64 7.32
C ALA A 141 5.63 38.14 7.29
N GLY A 142 4.85 37.40 8.08
CA GLY A 142 4.87 35.94 8.12
C GLY A 142 4.48 35.32 6.77
N THR A 143 3.38 35.79 6.16
CA THR A 143 2.96 35.30 4.84
C THR A 143 3.97 35.64 3.73
N ALA A 144 4.61 36.80 3.81
CA ALA A 144 5.68 37.15 2.87
C ALA A 144 6.94 36.28 3.07
N CYS A 145 7.29 35.93 4.31
CA CYS A 145 8.37 34.99 4.60
C CYS A 145 8.05 33.57 4.08
N MET A 146 6.78 33.12 4.17
CA MET A 146 6.34 31.86 3.55
C MET A 146 6.55 31.88 2.03
N ALA A 147 6.21 32.97 1.37
CA ALA A 147 6.44 33.14 -0.08
C ALA A 147 7.92 33.13 -0.47
N LEU A 148 8.82 33.45 0.46
CA LEU A 148 10.29 33.37 0.32
C LEU A 148 10.84 31.98 0.70
N ASN A 149 10.01 31.04 1.12
CA ASN A 149 10.40 29.75 1.72
C ASN A 149 11.28 29.90 2.99
N LYS A 150 11.18 31.04 3.69
CA LYS A 150 11.85 31.30 4.97
C LYS A 150 10.92 30.92 6.13
N PHE A 151 10.73 29.62 6.31
CA PHE A 151 9.68 29.12 7.22
C PHE A 151 9.98 29.38 8.70
N ASP A 152 11.25 29.40 9.12
CA ASP A 152 11.61 29.73 10.50
C ASP A 152 11.29 31.21 10.81
N ASP A 153 11.64 32.14 9.92
CA ASP A 153 11.28 33.56 10.05
C ASP A 153 9.74 33.73 10.02
N ALA A 154 9.05 32.94 9.18
CA ALA A 154 7.59 32.99 9.08
C ALA A 154 6.94 32.55 10.38
N LEU A 155 7.43 31.49 11.03
CA LEU A 155 6.95 31.02 12.33
C LEU A 155 7.08 32.11 13.39
N GLU A 156 8.24 32.79 13.48
CA GLU A 156 8.45 33.87 14.44
C GLU A 156 7.40 34.99 14.30
N PHE A 157 7.16 35.44 13.06
CA PHE A 157 6.17 36.48 12.80
C PHE A 157 4.72 36.00 13.04
N LEU A 158 4.37 34.78 12.60
CA LEU A 158 3.02 34.25 12.74
C LEU A 158 2.68 33.93 14.21
N GLU A 159 3.65 33.45 15.00
CA GLU A 159 3.47 33.25 16.45
C GLU A 159 3.22 34.57 17.16
N LYS A 160 3.94 35.66 16.79
CA LYS A 160 3.68 37.01 17.31
C LYS A 160 2.30 37.53 16.89
N ALA A 161 1.88 37.28 15.66
CA ALA A 161 0.53 37.65 15.22
C ALA A 161 -0.53 36.90 16.03
N LEU A 162 -0.29 35.64 16.35
CA LEU A 162 -1.19 34.81 17.15
C LEU A 162 -1.30 35.26 18.62
N GLU A 163 -0.18 35.70 19.22
CA GLU A 163 -0.20 36.30 20.57
C GLU A 163 -1.15 37.51 20.65
N LEU A 164 -1.23 38.29 19.56
CA LEU A 164 -2.06 39.50 19.47
C LEU A 164 -3.51 39.22 19.06
N ASN A 165 -3.73 38.18 18.26
CA ASN A 165 -5.08 37.76 17.84
C ASN A 165 -5.21 36.22 17.83
N PRO A 166 -5.54 35.61 18.99
CA PRO A 166 -5.58 34.16 19.14
C PRO A 166 -6.80 33.47 18.49
N GLU A 167 -7.78 34.20 18.00
CA GLU A 167 -9.01 33.64 17.41
C GLU A 167 -9.02 33.68 15.88
N HIS A 168 -7.86 33.83 15.26
CA HIS A 168 -7.76 33.99 13.82
C HIS A 168 -7.42 32.68 13.11
N SER A 169 -8.42 32.02 12.53
CA SER A 169 -8.32 30.70 11.84
C SER A 169 -7.17 30.65 10.82
N GLN A 170 -7.04 31.70 9.99
CA GLN A 170 -6.02 31.74 8.92
C GLN A 170 -4.58 31.77 9.46
N LEU A 171 -4.36 32.38 10.65
CA LEU A 171 -3.06 32.33 11.31
C LEU A 171 -2.68 30.89 11.66
N TYR A 172 -3.60 30.13 12.24
CA TYR A 172 -3.38 28.73 12.56
C TYR A 172 -3.15 27.88 11.31
N ASN A 173 -3.86 28.14 10.21
CA ASN A 173 -3.63 27.45 8.94
C ASN A 173 -2.22 27.73 8.38
N ASN A 174 -1.77 28.98 8.44
CA ASN A 174 -0.43 29.35 7.98
C ASN A 174 0.67 28.75 8.88
N LEU A 175 0.49 28.78 10.20
CA LEU A 175 1.38 28.12 11.16
C LEU A 175 1.45 26.61 10.91
N GLY A 176 0.29 25.95 10.73
CA GLY A 176 0.24 24.54 10.38
C GLY A 176 1.04 24.21 9.13
N THR A 177 0.89 25.04 8.09
CA THR A 177 1.65 24.89 6.83
C THR A 177 3.16 25.06 7.04
N CYS A 178 3.57 26.04 7.82
CA CYS A 178 4.98 26.25 8.18
C CYS A 178 5.53 25.03 8.95
N TYR A 179 4.81 24.54 9.97
CA TYR A 179 5.22 23.38 10.75
C TYR A 179 5.32 22.10 9.92
N VAL A 180 4.41 21.88 8.94
CA VAL A 180 4.56 20.76 7.98
C VAL A 180 5.88 20.84 7.25
N THR A 181 6.23 22.05 6.76
CA THR A 181 7.42 22.24 5.94
C THR A 181 8.72 22.08 6.73
N VAL A 182 8.74 22.50 8.00
CA VAL A 182 9.89 22.28 8.90
C VAL A 182 9.88 20.87 9.54
N GLY A 183 8.92 20.02 9.19
CA GLY A 183 8.86 18.62 9.63
C GLY A 183 8.26 18.39 11.01
N ASN A 184 7.68 19.41 11.65
CA ASN A 184 7.02 19.27 12.95
C ASN A 184 5.54 18.94 12.78
N LEU A 185 5.24 17.66 12.49
CA LEU A 185 3.87 17.22 12.18
C LEU A 185 2.90 17.33 13.37
N ASP A 186 3.38 17.22 14.60
CA ASP A 186 2.53 17.31 15.77
C ASP A 186 2.01 18.75 15.99
N LYS A 187 2.90 19.75 15.95
CA LYS A 187 2.48 21.16 16.01
C LYS A 187 1.65 21.57 14.79
N ALA A 188 1.93 21.00 13.62
CA ALA A 188 1.11 21.24 12.43
C ALA A 188 -0.33 20.74 12.64
N TYR A 189 -0.47 19.51 13.14
CA TYR A 189 -1.77 18.93 13.45
C TYR A 189 -2.56 19.78 14.47
N GLU A 190 -1.93 20.13 15.59
CA GLU A 190 -2.54 21.00 16.62
C GLU A 190 -2.99 22.34 16.03
N SER A 191 -2.17 22.96 15.19
CA SER A 191 -2.49 24.24 14.55
C SER A 191 -3.69 24.10 13.62
N PHE A 192 -3.76 23.07 12.77
CA PHE A 192 -4.91 22.88 11.88
C PHE A 192 -6.18 22.50 12.63
N ILE A 193 -6.09 21.76 13.75
CA ILE A 193 -7.24 21.51 14.63
C ILE A 193 -7.78 22.83 15.19
N LYS A 194 -6.90 23.70 15.69
CA LYS A 194 -7.32 25.04 16.14
C LYS A 194 -7.93 25.86 15.00
N ALA A 195 -7.37 25.83 13.82
CA ALA A 195 -7.96 26.48 12.65
C ALA A 195 -9.38 25.98 12.36
N SER A 196 -9.63 24.68 12.48
CA SER A 196 -10.94 24.08 12.26
C SER A 196 -11.97 24.38 13.36
N GLU A 197 -11.52 24.69 14.60
CA GLU A 197 -12.39 25.15 15.68
C GLU A 197 -12.93 26.56 15.41
N PHE A 198 -12.10 27.46 14.85
CA PHE A 198 -12.48 28.85 14.55
C PHE A 198 -13.19 29.00 13.20
N ASP A 199 -12.90 28.14 12.22
CA ASP A 199 -13.57 28.12 10.92
C ASP A 199 -13.92 26.67 10.53
N PRO A 200 -15.08 26.17 10.99
CA PRO A 200 -15.53 24.81 10.71
C PRO A 200 -15.92 24.55 9.24
N ASN A 201 -16.04 25.60 8.42
CA ASN A 201 -16.45 25.47 7.03
C ASN A 201 -15.27 25.55 6.04
N ASN A 202 -14.04 25.54 6.52
CA ASN A 202 -12.86 25.58 5.67
C ASN A 202 -12.42 24.18 5.25
N SER A 203 -12.76 23.80 4.03
CA SER A 203 -12.42 22.50 3.44
C SER A 203 -10.91 22.23 3.41
N ILE A 204 -10.11 23.28 3.13
CA ILE A 204 -8.64 23.18 3.05
C ILE A 204 -8.03 22.78 4.40
N THR A 205 -8.58 23.31 5.50
CA THR A 205 -8.11 22.97 6.84
C THR A 205 -8.27 21.47 7.13
N TYR A 206 -9.43 20.90 6.82
CA TYR A 206 -9.68 19.47 7.00
C TYR A 206 -8.83 18.61 6.06
N PHE A 207 -8.61 19.06 4.83
CA PHE A 207 -7.70 18.40 3.90
C PHE A 207 -6.26 18.36 4.44
N ASN A 208 -5.79 19.44 5.05
CA ASN A 208 -4.46 19.52 5.65
C ASN A 208 -4.34 18.60 6.87
N ILE A 209 -5.35 18.56 7.76
CA ILE A 209 -5.39 17.62 8.88
C ILE A 209 -5.28 16.18 8.39
N ALA A 210 -6.11 15.82 7.40
CA ALA A 210 -6.12 14.48 6.81
C ALA A 210 -4.77 14.11 6.18
N SER A 211 -4.13 15.08 5.50
CA SER A 211 -2.81 14.88 4.88
C SER A 211 -1.73 14.58 5.92
N ILE A 212 -1.74 15.25 7.08
CA ILE A 212 -0.82 14.94 8.18
C ILE A 212 -1.07 13.54 8.73
N LEU A 213 -2.33 13.18 8.98
CA LEU A 213 -2.70 11.85 9.47
C LEU A 213 -2.28 10.75 8.48
N GLN A 214 -2.38 11.02 7.18
CA GLN A 214 -1.89 10.11 6.14
C GLN A 214 -0.36 9.94 6.20
N LEU A 215 0.40 11.02 6.40
CA LEU A 215 1.86 10.96 6.60
C LEU A 215 2.25 10.18 7.87
N GLN A 216 1.41 10.23 8.91
CA GLN A 216 1.57 9.45 10.13
C GLN A 216 1.06 7.99 10.00
N ASN A 217 0.65 7.54 8.81
CA ASN A 217 0.02 6.24 8.54
C ASN A 217 -1.31 5.99 9.29
N LYS A 218 -1.96 7.03 9.82
CA LYS A 218 -3.28 6.97 10.47
C LYS A 218 -4.40 7.07 9.44
N HIS A 219 -4.43 6.11 8.49
CA HIS A 219 -5.29 6.20 7.32
C HIS A 219 -6.79 6.22 7.62
N LYS A 220 -7.25 5.52 8.68
CA LYS A 220 -8.68 5.53 9.08
C LYS A 220 -9.14 6.92 9.52
N GLU A 221 -8.35 7.56 10.37
CA GLU A 221 -8.64 8.93 10.84
C GLU A 221 -8.55 9.93 9.66
N ALA A 222 -7.56 9.75 8.77
CA ALA A 222 -7.44 10.58 7.57
C ALA A 222 -8.69 10.53 6.69
N CYS A 223 -9.33 9.36 6.52
CA CYS A 223 -10.57 9.22 5.75
C CYS A 223 -11.70 10.09 6.30
N GLU A 224 -11.82 10.19 7.63
CA GLU A 224 -12.86 11.01 8.27
C GLU A 224 -12.70 12.50 7.92
N TYR A 225 -11.47 13.00 7.97
CA TYR A 225 -11.18 14.40 7.66
C TYR A 225 -11.20 14.71 6.16
N PHE A 226 -10.72 13.79 5.30
CA PHE A 226 -10.88 13.97 3.85
C PHE A 226 -12.36 13.98 3.45
N ARG A 227 -13.20 13.16 4.07
CA ARG A 227 -14.65 13.16 3.84
C ARG A 227 -15.28 14.49 4.25
N LYS A 228 -14.92 15.03 5.43
CA LYS A 228 -15.38 16.37 5.85
C LYS A 228 -14.98 17.45 4.84
N ALA A 229 -13.75 17.41 4.33
CA ALA A 229 -13.29 18.35 3.31
C ALA A 229 -14.14 18.25 2.03
N TYR A 230 -14.41 17.02 1.58
CA TYR A 230 -15.23 16.77 0.39
C TYR A 230 -16.69 17.15 0.59
N ASP A 231 -17.26 16.91 1.78
CA ASP A 231 -18.66 17.26 2.09
C ASP A 231 -18.88 18.78 2.12
N ILE A 232 -17.88 19.57 2.55
CA ILE A 232 -17.92 21.04 2.53
C ILE A 232 -17.76 21.54 1.11
N GLU A 233 -16.80 21.01 0.37
CA GLU A 233 -16.50 21.42 -1.00
C GLU A 233 -16.20 20.19 -1.85
N PRO A 234 -17.14 19.75 -2.72
CA PRO A 234 -16.99 18.56 -3.54
C PRO A 234 -15.96 18.73 -4.66
N GLN A 235 -14.67 18.63 -4.31
CA GLN A 235 -13.57 18.67 -5.26
C GLN A 235 -13.01 17.27 -5.51
N ASP A 236 -12.70 16.96 -6.77
CA ASP A 236 -12.16 15.63 -7.16
C ASP A 236 -10.78 15.34 -6.53
N ASN A 237 -9.96 16.35 -6.24
CA ASN A 237 -8.68 16.17 -5.51
C ASN A 237 -8.90 15.67 -4.08
N TYR A 238 -9.94 16.12 -3.39
CA TYR A 238 -10.30 15.61 -2.06
C TYR A 238 -10.81 14.18 -2.15
N LEU A 239 -11.63 13.89 -3.16
CA LEU A 239 -12.15 12.54 -3.40
C LEU A 239 -11.05 11.55 -3.77
N VAL A 240 -10.04 11.96 -4.54
CA VAL A 240 -8.86 11.14 -4.85
C VAL A 240 -8.09 10.80 -3.59
N SER A 241 -7.83 11.80 -2.73
CA SER A 241 -7.10 11.59 -1.47
C SER A 241 -7.87 10.71 -0.49
N LEU A 242 -9.19 10.88 -0.42
CA LEU A 242 -10.10 10.03 0.35
C LEU A 242 -10.02 8.58 -0.14
N ALA A 243 -10.23 8.33 -1.43
CA ALA A 243 -10.21 6.99 -2.01
C ALA A 243 -8.85 6.28 -1.81
N LEU A 244 -7.74 7.00 -1.96
CA LEU A 244 -6.41 6.47 -1.69
C LEU A 244 -6.22 6.08 -0.21
N SER A 245 -6.72 6.93 0.71
CA SER A 245 -6.65 6.65 2.15
C SER A 245 -7.54 5.48 2.54
N GLU A 246 -8.72 5.33 1.93
CA GLU A 246 -9.63 4.20 2.14
C GLU A 246 -8.99 2.87 1.71
N VAL A 247 -8.29 2.86 0.57
CA VAL A 247 -7.50 1.67 0.15
C VAL A 247 -6.45 1.32 1.21
N LYS A 248 -5.72 2.31 1.72
CA LYS A 248 -4.69 2.10 2.76
C LYS A 248 -5.29 1.70 4.11
N ALA A 249 -6.49 2.16 4.42
CA ALA A 249 -7.27 1.80 5.61
C ALA A 249 -7.98 0.44 5.49
N ASN A 250 -7.84 -0.27 4.36
CA ASN A 250 -8.55 -1.50 4.00
C ASN A 250 -10.08 -1.34 3.93
N GLN A 251 -10.56 -0.14 3.58
CA GLN A 251 -11.98 0.18 3.36
C GLN A 251 -12.32 0.08 1.86
N MET A 252 -12.16 -1.11 1.29
CA MET A 252 -12.21 -1.32 -0.16
C MET A 252 -13.57 -0.99 -0.78
N GLU A 253 -14.66 -1.28 -0.06
CA GLU A 253 -16.04 -1.04 -0.56
C GLU A 253 -16.32 0.46 -0.75
N GLU A 254 -15.84 1.30 0.18
CA GLU A 254 -15.96 2.76 0.07
C GLU A 254 -15.07 3.30 -1.05
N ALA A 255 -13.83 2.82 -1.14
CA ALA A 255 -12.91 3.17 -2.22
C ALA A 255 -13.49 2.83 -3.60
N ILE A 256 -14.19 1.71 -3.75
CA ILE A 256 -14.90 1.33 -4.99
C ILE A 256 -15.94 2.39 -5.36
N LYS A 257 -16.74 2.87 -4.42
CA LYS A 257 -17.75 3.90 -4.68
C LYS A 257 -17.10 5.19 -5.20
N HIS A 258 -16.04 5.63 -4.54
CA HIS A 258 -15.35 6.88 -4.88
C HIS A 258 -14.57 6.76 -6.19
N TYR A 259 -13.88 5.64 -6.47
CA TYR A 259 -13.24 5.44 -7.77
C TYR A 259 -14.23 5.29 -8.91
N LYS A 260 -15.45 4.79 -8.69
CA LYS A 260 -16.53 4.83 -9.70
C LYS A 260 -16.89 6.26 -10.06
N ILE A 261 -17.08 7.13 -9.07
CA ILE A 261 -17.36 8.56 -9.29
C ILE A 261 -16.23 9.20 -10.09
N LEU A 262 -14.98 9.04 -9.64
CA LEU A 262 -13.81 9.59 -10.30
C LEU A 262 -13.63 9.08 -11.73
N SER A 263 -13.91 7.79 -11.97
CA SER A 263 -13.84 7.18 -13.31
C SER A 263 -14.93 7.73 -14.25
N THR A 264 -16.06 8.15 -13.69
CA THR A 264 -17.16 8.78 -14.45
C THR A 264 -16.85 10.24 -14.77
N HIS A 265 -16.27 10.97 -13.81
CA HIS A 265 -15.88 12.38 -14.02
C HIS A 265 -14.69 12.50 -14.99
N HIS A 266 -13.77 11.53 -14.95
CA HIS A 266 -12.52 11.55 -15.72
C HIS A 266 -12.31 10.26 -16.51
N PRO A 267 -13.12 9.98 -17.52
CA PRO A 267 -12.98 8.76 -18.34
C PRO A 267 -11.66 8.73 -19.12
N GLU A 268 -11.03 9.89 -19.34
CA GLU A 268 -9.73 10.03 -19.99
C GLU A 268 -8.53 9.65 -19.09
N LYS A 269 -8.76 9.50 -17.77
CA LYS A 269 -7.70 9.15 -16.79
C LYS A 269 -7.74 7.66 -16.44
N PRO A 270 -6.98 6.80 -17.12
CA PRO A 270 -7.01 5.35 -16.92
C PRO A 270 -6.61 4.92 -15.50
N ASN A 271 -5.91 5.77 -14.76
CA ASN A 271 -5.47 5.46 -13.40
C ASN A 271 -6.65 5.25 -12.42
N PHE A 272 -7.75 5.98 -12.57
CA PHE A 272 -8.92 5.79 -11.71
C PHE A 272 -9.60 4.45 -11.97
N GLN A 273 -9.73 4.06 -13.24
CA GLN A 273 -10.24 2.75 -13.64
C GLN A 273 -9.32 1.63 -13.18
N TYR A 274 -8.00 1.82 -13.27
CA TYR A 274 -7.02 0.86 -12.79
C TYR A 274 -7.12 0.65 -11.27
N ASN A 275 -7.21 1.74 -10.50
CA ASN A 275 -7.38 1.67 -9.04
C ASN A 275 -8.71 1.02 -8.66
N LEU A 276 -9.79 1.32 -9.39
CA LEU A 276 -11.08 0.65 -9.22
C LEU A 276 -10.96 -0.86 -9.43
N ALA A 277 -10.28 -1.30 -10.48
CA ALA A 277 -10.04 -2.71 -10.75
C ALA A 277 -9.17 -3.37 -9.65
N CYS A 278 -8.20 -2.64 -9.09
CA CYS A 278 -7.41 -3.12 -7.95
C CYS A 278 -8.27 -3.31 -6.69
N CYS A 279 -9.21 -2.40 -6.43
CA CYS A 279 -10.14 -2.53 -5.32
C CYS A 279 -11.09 -3.74 -5.52
N TYR A 280 -11.60 -3.96 -6.73
CA TYR A 280 -12.41 -5.14 -7.04
C TYR A 280 -11.63 -6.45 -6.87
N ASP A 281 -10.34 -6.49 -7.28
CA ASP A 281 -9.48 -7.65 -7.02
C ASP A 281 -9.30 -7.92 -5.52
N ALA A 282 -9.17 -6.86 -4.73
CA ALA A 282 -8.99 -6.97 -3.27
C ALA A 282 -10.22 -7.53 -2.54
N VAL A 283 -11.43 -7.22 -3.02
CA VAL A 283 -12.68 -7.76 -2.46
C VAL A 283 -13.13 -9.08 -3.11
N GLY A 284 -12.35 -9.61 -4.07
CA GLY A 284 -12.67 -10.87 -4.75
C GLY A 284 -13.68 -10.76 -5.90
N GLU A 285 -14.09 -9.56 -6.29
CA GLU A 285 -14.95 -9.31 -7.47
C GLU A 285 -14.14 -9.39 -8.77
N TYR A 286 -13.57 -10.56 -9.02
CA TYR A 286 -12.65 -10.79 -10.15
C TYR A 286 -13.27 -10.49 -11.52
N ALA A 287 -14.55 -10.77 -11.73
CA ALA A 287 -15.22 -10.51 -12.99
C ALA A 287 -15.26 -9.02 -13.33
N SER A 288 -15.58 -8.18 -12.34
CA SER A 288 -15.58 -6.71 -12.48
C SER A 288 -14.18 -6.18 -12.77
N ALA A 289 -13.17 -6.68 -12.03
CA ALA A 289 -11.77 -6.31 -12.22
C ALA A 289 -11.26 -6.68 -13.61
N ILE A 290 -11.54 -7.90 -14.08
CA ILE A 290 -11.13 -8.37 -15.42
C ILE A 290 -11.77 -7.52 -16.51
N THR A 291 -13.06 -7.20 -16.39
CA THR A 291 -13.76 -6.38 -17.40
C THR A 291 -13.10 -5.03 -17.58
N ILE A 292 -12.79 -4.35 -16.48
CA ILE A 292 -12.14 -3.04 -16.52
C ILE A 292 -10.70 -3.15 -17.06
N LEU A 293 -9.92 -4.09 -16.54
CA LEU A 293 -8.52 -4.26 -16.96
C LEU A 293 -8.41 -4.70 -18.43
N ALA A 294 -9.33 -5.53 -18.93
CA ALA A 294 -9.36 -5.91 -20.33
C ALA A 294 -9.59 -4.69 -21.24
N GLN A 295 -10.51 -3.80 -20.87
CA GLN A 295 -10.73 -2.54 -21.61
C GLN A 295 -9.48 -1.64 -21.56
N LEU A 296 -8.86 -1.50 -20.38
CA LEU A 296 -7.63 -0.71 -20.23
C LEU A 296 -6.47 -1.26 -21.06
N VAL A 297 -6.34 -2.60 -21.13
CA VAL A 297 -5.32 -3.28 -21.97
C VAL A 297 -5.59 -3.12 -23.46
N LEU A 298 -6.86 -3.02 -23.88
CA LEU A 298 -7.20 -2.70 -25.27
C LEU A 298 -6.78 -1.28 -25.65
N LEU A 299 -6.98 -0.32 -24.74
CA LEU A 299 -6.57 1.08 -24.96
C LEU A 299 -5.05 1.25 -24.85
N ASN A 300 -4.41 0.53 -23.94
CA ASN A 300 -2.97 0.61 -23.68
C ASN A 300 -2.30 -0.77 -23.73
N PRO A 301 -2.17 -1.38 -24.93
CA PRO A 301 -1.76 -2.77 -25.09
C PRO A 301 -0.28 -3.04 -24.70
N LYS A 302 0.51 -1.99 -24.49
CA LYS A 302 1.91 -2.06 -24.04
C LYS A 302 2.09 -1.78 -22.54
N SER A 303 1.03 -1.52 -21.79
CA SER A 303 1.15 -1.26 -20.36
C SER A 303 1.45 -2.55 -19.59
N VAL A 304 2.71 -2.71 -19.21
CA VAL A 304 3.19 -3.88 -18.44
C VAL A 304 2.44 -4.01 -17.11
N SER A 305 2.17 -2.90 -16.42
CA SER A 305 1.45 -2.91 -15.13
C SER A 305 0.02 -3.45 -15.25
N MET A 306 -0.70 -3.03 -16.28
CA MET A 306 -2.08 -3.49 -16.53
C MET A 306 -2.12 -4.96 -16.95
N LEU A 307 -1.22 -5.37 -17.86
CA LEU A 307 -1.09 -6.76 -18.32
C LEU A 307 -0.74 -7.68 -17.14
N ARG A 308 0.26 -7.30 -16.31
CA ARG A 308 0.69 -8.06 -15.14
C ARG A 308 -0.44 -8.19 -14.09
N LYS A 309 -1.16 -7.09 -13.82
CA LYS A 309 -2.30 -7.10 -12.90
C LYS A 309 -3.41 -8.04 -13.38
N LEU A 310 -3.76 -7.98 -14.67
CA LEU A 310 -4.76 -8.86 -15.28
C LEU A 310 -4.30 -10.33 -15.24
N ALA A 311 -3.03 -10.61 -15.55
CA ALA A 311 -2.47 -11.95 -15.44
C ALA A 311 -2.53 -12.50 -14.01
N GLY A 312 -2.22 -11.67 -12.99
CA GLY A 312 -2.33 -12.03 -11.59
C GLY A 312 -3.75 -12.44 -11.19
N ILE A 313 -4.77 -11.72 -11.68
CA ILE A 313 -6.17 -12.10 -11.43
C ILE A 313 -6.52 -13.41 -12.13
N TYR A 314 -6.09 -13.63 -13.37
CA TYR A 314 -6.31 -14.91 -14.05
C TYR A 314 -5.65 -16.09 -13.32
N ILE A 315 -4.48 -15.89 -12.71
CA ILE A 315 -3.84 -16.91 -11.84
C ILE A 315 -4.69 -17.22 -10.62
N LYS A 316 -5.24 -16.19 -9.95
CA LYS A 316 -6.09 -16.37 -8.76
C LYS A 316 -7.35 -17.20 -9.05
N ILE A 317 -7.95 -17.02 -10.23
CA ILE A 317 -9.15 -17.76 -10.64
C ILE A 317 -8.85 -19.06 -11.42
N GLY A 318 -7.56 -19.48 -11.48
CA GLY A 318 -7.15 -20.72 -12.15
C GLY A 318 -7.13 -20.70 -13.68
N GLN A 319 -7.32 -19.53 -14.30
CA GLN A 319 -7.27 -19.37 -15.77
C GLN A 319 -5.82 -19.19 -16.27
N PHE A 320 -5.00 -20.19 -16.03
CA PHE A 320 -3.57 -20.15 -16.29
C PHE A 320 -3.19 -19.91 -17.76
N SER A 321 -4.00 -20.42 -18.70
CA SER A 321 -3.76 -20.20 -20.15
C SER A 321 -3.85 -18.71 -20.51
N ASN A 322 -4.84 -18.00 -19.98
CA ASN A 322 -5.00 -16.57 -20.20
C ASN A 322 -3.84 -15.78 -19.56
N ALA A 323 -3.42 -16.17 -18.37
CA ALA A 323 -2.27 -15.54 -17.70
C ALA A 323 -0.97 -15.76 -18.51
N LYS A 324 -0.72 -16.97 -19.04
CA LYS A 324 0.45 -17.25 -19.90
C LYS A 324 0.49 -16.34 -21.13
N LEU A 325 -0.64 -16.20 -21.83
CA LEU A 325 -0.73 -15.30 -23.00
C LEU A 325 -0.36 -13.85 -22.67
N LEU A 326 -0.78 -13.37 -21.50
CA LEU A 326 -0.45 -12.01 -21.08
C LEU A 326 1.03 -11.85 -20.74
N TYR A 327 1.64 -12.81 -20.03
CA TYR A 327 3.09 -12.78 -19.79
C TYR A 327 3.88 -12.87 -21.10
N GLU A 328 3.51 -13.74 -22.04
CA GLU A 328 4.13 -13.80 -23.36
C GLU A 328 4.02 -12.45 -24.10
N LYS A 329 2.87 -11.80 -24.02
CA LYS A 329 2.68 -10.45 -24.59
C LYS A 329 3.58 -9.41 -23.94
N ILE A 330 3.81 -9.51 -22.63
CA ILE A 330 4.76 -8.63 -21.90
C ILE A 330 6.18 -8.90 -22.41
N LEU A 331 6.59 -10.16 -22.48
CA LEU A 331 7.95 -10.55 -22.87
C LEU A 331 8.30 -10.17 -24.31
N LEU A 332 7.32 -10.16 -25.21
CA LEU A 332 7.49 -9.72 -26.62
C LEU A 332 7.83 -8.23 -26.74
N GLN A 333 7.61 -7.42 -25.71
CA GLN A 333 7.93 -5.98 -25.75
C GLN A 333 9.44 -5.71 -25.64
N GLY A 334 10.21 -6.69 -25.15
CA GLY A 334 11.63 -6.51 -24.85
C GLY A 334 11.87 -5.63 -23.62
N ASN A 335 13.08 -5.59 -23.15
CA ASN A 335 13.51 -4.79 -21.99
C ASN A 335 12.61 -4.96 -20.73
N VAL A 336 12.29 -6.22 -20.43
CA VAL A 336 11.46 -6.63 -19.29
C VAL A 336 12.37 -6.98 -18.11
N SER A 337 11.98 -6.59 -16.90
CA SER A 337 12.76 -6.86 -15.70
C SER A 337 12.75 -8.35 -15.33
N HIS A 338 13.79 -8.78 -14.61
CA HIS A 338 13.95 -10.17 -14.18
C HIS A 338 12.80 -10.67 -13.29
N GLU A 339 12.16 -9.77 -12.50
CA GLU A 339 11.03 -10.13 -11.64
C GLU A 339 9.83 -10.63 -12.44
N ILE A 340 9.55 -10.04 -13.60
CA ILE A 340 8.44 -10.46 -14.45
C ILE A 340 8.72 -11.82 -15.10
N TYR A 341 9.96 -12.06 -15.52
CA TYR A 341 10.39 -13.40 -15.97
C TYR A 341 10.23 -14.41 -14.83
N TYR A 342 10.60 -14.04 -13.61
CA TYR A 342 10.49 -14.90 -12.44
C TYR A 342 9.04 -15.27 -12.12
N GLU A 343 8.11 -14.31 -12.15
CA GLU A 343 6.68 -14.58 -11.99
C GLU A 343 6.14 -15.52 -13.07
N TYR A 344 6.61 -15.34 -14.29
CA TYR A 344 6.22 -16.24 -15.38
C TYR A 344 6.79 -17.65 -15.23
N ALA A 345 8.01 -17.79 -14.71
CA ALA A 345 8.59 -19.10 -14.38
C ALA A 345 7.73 -19.84 -13.36
N HIS A 346 7.29 -19.16 -12.29
CA HIS A 346 6.37 -19.74 -11.30
C HIS A 346 5.05 -20.20 -11.93
N LEU A 347 4.50 -19.42 -12.86
CA LEU A 347 3.29 -19.84 -13.58
C LEU A 347 3.56 -21.09 -14.44
N CYS A 348 4.72 -21.21 -15.05
CA CYS A 348 5.12 -22.39 -15.80
C CYS A 348 5.24 -23.63 -14.89
N VAL A 349 5.87 -23.49 -13.72
CA VAL A 349 5.94 -24.56 -12.71
C VAL A 349 4.53 -24.99 -12.28
N LYS A 350 3.68 -24.03 -11.91
CA LYS A 350 2.29 -24.29 -11.48
C LYS A 350 1.45 -25.01 -12.54
N THR A 351 1.79 -24.84 -13.80
CA THR A 351 1.13 -25.51 -14.93
C THR A 351 1.87 -26.75 -15.43
N ASN A 352 2.84 -27.26 -14.66
CA ASN A 352 3.67 -28.42 -14.98
C ASN A 352 4.46 -28.30 -16.30
N ASP A 353 4.78 -27.07 -16.73
CA ASP A 353 5.58 -26.78 -17.93
C ASP A 353 7.05 -26.59 -17.54
N MET A 354 7.66 -27.68 -17.05
CA MET A 354 8.97 -27.66 -16.41
C MET A 354 10.11 -27.24 -17.35
N ASP A 355 10.03 -27.58 -18.65
CA ASP A 355 11.06 -27.21 -19.62
C ASP A 355 11.03 -25.71 -19.93
N LYS A 356 9.83 -25.12 -19.96
CA LYS A 356 9.68 -23.69 -20.14
C LYS A 356 10.11 -22.93 -18.87
N ALA A 357 9.74 -23.45 -17.69
CA ALA A 357 10.19 -22.89 -16.41
C ALA A 357 11.72 -22.83 -16.32
N GLU A 358 12.42 -23.90 -16.70
CA GLU A 358 13.89 -23.94 -16.75
C GLU A 358 14.47 -22.85 -17.65
N LYS A 359 13.97 -22.74 -18.88
CA LYS A 359 14.44 -21.71 -19.83
C LYS A 359 14.23 -20.29 -19.30
N ILE A 360 13.09 -20.06 -18.66
CA ILE A 360 12.75 -18.74 -18.11
C ILE A 360 13.61 -18.44 -16.88
N LEU A 361 13.81 -19.39 -15.95
CA LEU A 361 14.70 -19.21 -14.79
C LEU A 361 16.14 -18.92 -15.21
N LYS A 362 16.67 -19.63 -16.22
CA LYS A 362 17.97 -19.29 -16.81
C LYS A 362 18.02 -17.87 -17.34
N LYS A 363 16.93 -17.37 -17.94
CA LYS A 363 16.85 -15.99 -18.40
C LYS A 363 16.80 -14.99 -17.23
N VAL A 364 16.14 -15.33 -16.12
CA VAL A 364 16.16 -14.53 -14.88
C VAL A 364 17.60 -14.37 -14.39
N ILE A 365 18.36 -15.48 -14.30
CA ILE A 365 19.76 -15.51 -13.86
C ILE A 365 20.67 -14.73 -14.83
N GLU A 366 20.43 -14.83 -16.14
CA GLU A 366 21.17 -14.04 -17.14
C GLU A 366 20.96 -12.52 -16.93
N LEU A 367 19.74 -12.10 -16.58
CA LEU A 367 19.40 -10.70 -16.35
C LEU A 367 19.87 -10.20 -14.97
N ASN A 368 19.82 -11.04 -13.96
CA ASN A 368 20.26 -10.75 -12.60
C ASN A 368 20.92 -12.00 -11.99
N PRO A 369 22.25 -12.17 -12.14
CA PRO A 369 22.98 -13.31 -11.56
C PRO A 369 23.01 -13.33 -10.02
N GLU A 370 22.70 -12.20 -9.37
CA GLU A 370 22.68 -12.08 -7.91
C GLU A 370 21.27 -12.28 -7.32
N PHE A 371 20.36 -12.93 -8.03
CA PHE A 371 19.00 -13.19 -7.58
C PHE A 371 18.87 -14.61 -6.98
N PRO A 372 19.00 -14.79 -5.65
CA PRO A 372 19.14 -16.11 -5.03
C PRO A 372 17.90 -16.99 -5.20
N GLN A 373 16.70 -16.38 -5.32
CA GLN A 373 15.45 -17.11 -5.51
C GLN A 373 15.42 -17.89 -6.84
N ALA A 374 15.96 -17.31 -7.90
CA ALA A 374 16.01 -17.98 -9.19
C ALA A 374 16.96 -19.19 -9.18
N HIS A 375 18.12 -19.06 -8.54
CA HIS A 375 19.05 -20.18 -8.33
C HIS A 375 18.41 -21.27 -7.48
N LYS A 376 17.76 -20.92 -6.37
CA LYS A 376 17.03 -21.87 -5.52
C LYS A 376 15.96 -22.62 -6.32
N ASP A 377 15.11 -21.91 -7.06
CA ASP A 377 14.02 -22.55 -7.82
C ASP A 377 14.53 -23.41 -8.98
N LEU A 378 15.63 -22.99 -9.61
CA LEU A 378 16.28 -23.81 -10.65
C LEU A 378 16.89 -25.07 -10.03
N GLY A 379 17.48 -24.98 -8.83
CA GLY A 379 17.96 -26.12 -8.04
C GLY A 379 16.84 -27.10 -7.71
N VAL A 380 15.67 -26.61 -7.24
CA VAL A 380 14.48 -27.44 -6.97
C VAL A 380 14.00 -28.14 -8.26
N LEU A 381 13.98 -27.40 -9.38
CA LEU A 381 13.58 -27.96 -10.67
C LEU A 381 14.55 -29.07 -11.14
N TYR A 382 15.86 -28.88 -10.99
CA TYR A 382 16.84 -29.91 -11.32
C TYR A 382 16.74 -31.13 -10.38
N LEU A 383 16.48 -30.91 -9.08
CA LEU A 383 16.20 -31.98 -8.14
C LEU A 383 15.00 -32.82 -8.58
N SER A 384 13.90 -32.19 -8.99
CA SER A 384 12.72 -32.90 -9.51
C SER A 384 12.99 -33.73 -10.77
N LYS A 385 13.95 -33.30 -11.59
CA LYS A 385 14.45 -34.02 -12.76
C LYS A 385 15.55 -35.04 -12.45
N ARG A 386 15.93 -35.20 -11.18
CA ARG A 386 17.05 -36.04 -10.69
C ARG A 386 18.42 -35.66 -11.27
N LEU A 387 18.60 -34.40 -11.63
CA LEU A 387 19.87 -33.84 -12.12
C LEU A 387 20.65 -33.27 -10.93
N PHE A 388 21.17 -34.16 -10.08
CA PHE A 388 21.70 -33.81 -8.76
C PHE A 388 22.89 -32.85 -8.81
N ASP A 389 23.83 -33.05 -9.75
CA ASP A 389 25.02 -32.17 -9.88
C ASP A 389 24.64 -30.73 -10.22
N TYR A 390 23.69 -30.56 -11.17
CA TYR A 390 23.19 -29.23 -11.53
C TYR A 390 22.38 -28.59 -10.38
N ALA A 391 21.65 -29.40 -9.62
CA ALA A 391 20.93 -28.90 -8.46
C ALA A 391 21.88 -28.40 -7.38
N GLU A 392 22.99 -29.13 -7.13
CA GLU A 392 24.02 -28.75 -6.17
C GLU A 392 24.67 -27.41 -6.50
N ASP A 393 25.06 -27.21 -7.75
CA ASP A 393 25.69 -25.97 -8.22
C ASP A 393 24.77 -24.77 -8.00
N GLU A 394 23.50 -24.90 -8.33
CA GLU A 394 22.51 -23.83 -8.18
C GLU A 394 22.21 -23.55 -6.70
N PHE A 395 22.03 -24.57 -5.86
CA PHE A 395 21.84 -24.38 -4.42
C PHE A 395 23.07 -23.77 -3.74
N ASN A 396 24.28 -24.19 -4.10
CA ASN A 396 25.50 -23.58 -3.58
C ASN A 396 25.61 -22.09 -3.95
N THR A 397 25.17 -21.73 -5.13
CA THR A 397 25.12 -20.34 -5.58
C THR A 397 24.07 -19.56 -4.77
N ALA A 398 22.86 -20.10 -4.62
CA ALA A 398 21.81 -19.49 -3.80
C ALA A 398 22.25 -19.25 -2.35
N LEU A 399 22.93 -20.23 -1.74
CA LEU A 399 23.47 -20.14 -0.39
C LEU A 399 24.58 -19.08 -0.24
N LYS A 400 25.43 -18.91 -1.26
CA LYS A 400 26.44 -17.84 -1.25
C LYS A 400 25.81 -16.46 -1.31
N LEU A 401 24.74 -16.31 -2.09
CA LEU A 401 24.03 -15.04 -2.27
C LEU A 401 23.14 -14.69 -1.06
N ALA A 402 22.53 -15.69 -0.42
CA ALA A 402 21.61 -15.52 0.68
C ALA A 402 21.78 -16.61 1.77
N PRO A 403 22.86 -16.57 2.56
CA PRO A 403 23.21 -17.62 3.52
C PRO A 403 22.22 -17.76 4.68
N ASP A 404 21.48 -16.71 4.99
CA ASP A 404 20.50 -16.67 6.09
C ASP A 404 19.06 -16.58 5.58
N ASN A 405 18.81 -16.99 4.33
CA ASN A 405 17.45 -17.03 3.79
C ASN A 405 16.80 -18.38 4.11
N PHE A 406 15.65 -18.32 4.77
CA PHE A 406 14.90 -19.51 5.20
C PHE A 406 14.63 -20.50 4.06
N GLU A 407 14.07 -20.00 2.95
CA GLU A 407 13.65 -20.84 1.80
C GLU A 407 14.87 -21.52 1.15
N VAL A 408 15.99 -20.80 1.04
CA VAL A 408 17.23 -21.35 0.46
C VAL A 408 17.78 -22.45 1.35
N LEU A 409 17.85 -22.23 2.68
CA LEU A 409 18.32 -23.21 3.63
C LEU A 409 17.43 -24.46 3.67
N PHE A 410 16.12 -24.27 3.66
CA PHE A 410 15.15 -25.36 3.68
C PHE A 410 15.21 -26.22 2.42
N GLU A 411 15.22 -25.61 1.23
CA GLU A 411 15.29 -26.36 -0.02
C GLU A 411 16.66 -27.05 -0.22
N TYR A 412 17.74 -26.45 0.25
CA TYR A 412 19.03 -27.12 0.26
C TYR A 412 19.05 -28.33 1.20
N ALA A 413 18.40 -28.22 2.37
CA ALA A 413 18.25 -29.37 3.28
C ALA A 413 17.44 -30.50 2.63
N ASN A 414 16.37 -30.17 1.89
CA ASN A 414 15.57 -31.13 1.10
C ASN A 414 16.43 -31.83 0.02
N TYR A 415 17.29 -31.07 -0.66
CA TYR A 415 18.26 -31.61 -1.62
C TYR A 415 19.20 -32.61 -0.92
N LEU A 416 19.82 -32.23 0.20
CA LEU A 416 20.74 -33.09 0.95
C LEU A 416 20.06 -34.36 1.48
N HIS A 417 18.80 -34.23 1.95
CA HIS A 417 17.99 -35.38 2.34
C HIS A 417 17.77 -36.34 1.14
N SER A 418 17.45 -35.80 -0.03
CA SER A 418 17.20 -36.58 -1.24
C SER A 418 18.47 -37.27 -1.78
N THR A 419 19.64 -36.72 -1.51
CA THR A 419 20.95 -37.31 -1.84
C THR A 419 21.52 -38.17 -0.71
N THR A 420 20.74 -38.45 0.35
CA THR A 420 21.06 -39.30 1.50
C THR A 420 22.17 -38.75 2.44
N ASP A 421 22.54 -37.47 2.30
CA ASP A 421 23.44 -36.82 3.29
C ASP A 421 22.62 -36.28 4.48
N PHE A 422 22.02 -37.20 5.23
CA PHE A 422 21.10 -36.89 6.33
C PHE A 422 21.71 -36.04 7.43
N LYS A 423 23.02 -36.16 7.67
CA LYS A 423 23.69 -35.36 8.70
C LYS A 423 23.78 -33.90 8.33
N LYS A 424 24.23 -33.60 7.11
CA LYS A 424 24.24 -32.22 6.64
C LYS A 424 22.85 -31.68 6.46
N ALA A 425 21.89 -32.49 5.96
CA ALA A 425 20.50 -32.10 5.87
C ALA A 425 19.97 -31.61 7.24
N ASP A 426 20.25 -32.33 8.33
CA ASP A 426 19.84 -31.93 9.67
C ASP A 426 20.45 -30.57 10.08
N GLU A 427 21.74 -30.33 9.80
CA GLU A 427 22.36 -29.02 10.06
C GLU A 427 21.63 -27.85 9.37
N TYR A 428 21.26 -28.04 8.11
CA TYR A 428 20.56 -27.00 7.35
C TYR A 428 19.08 -26.86 7.73
N TYR A 429 18.39 -27.94 8.08
CA TYR A 429 17.05 -27.85 8.67
C TYR A 429 17.08 -27.07 9.99
N GLN A 430 18.07 -27.31 10.86
CA GLN A 430 18.21 -26.55 12.12
C GLN A 430 18.50 -25.07 11.87
N LYS A 431 19.33 -24.73 10.86
CA LYS A 431 19.56 -23.33 10.47
C LYS A 431 18.27 -22.66 9.97
N ALA A 432 17.50 -23.35 9.13
CA ALA A 432 16.21 -22.84 8.66
C ALA A 432 15.23 -22.64 9.82
N LEU A 433 15.10 -23.63 10.70
CA LEU A 433 14.22 -23.56 11.87
C LEU A 433 14.66 -22.53 12.92
N ALA A 434 15.95 -22.16 12.96
CA ALA A 434 16.42 -21.04 13.79
C ALA A 434 15.88 -19.68 13.31
N ILE A 435 15.57 -19.55 12.01
CA ILE A 435 14.98 -18.34 11.43
C ILE A 435 13.44 -18.34 11.59
N ASN A 436 12.82 -19.49 11.31
CA ASN A 436 11.37 -19.68 11.46
C ASN A 436 11.06 -21.03 12.11
N ASN A 437 10.98 -21.02 13.45
CA ASN A 437 10.80 -22.22 14.27
C ASN A 437 9.37 -22.79 14.27
N HIS A 438 8.42 -22.10 13.65
CA HIS A 438 7.01 -22.53 13.57
C HIS A 438 6.59 -22.97 12.16
N HIS A 439 7.52 -23.03 11.21
CA HIS A 439 7.19 -23.44 9.85
C HIS A 439 6.90 -24.94 9.81
N ALA A 440 5.65 -25.29 9.65
CA ALA A 440 5.14 -26.66 9.80
C ALA A 440 5.82 -27.66 8.84
N ASP A 441 5.96 -27.30 7.55
CA ASP A 441 6.64 -28.17 6.58
C ASP A 441 8.11 -28.39 6.95
N ALA A 442 8.84 -27.34 7.38
CA ALA A 442 10.26 -27.48 7.77
C ALA A 442 10.43 -28.41 8.98
N LEU A 443 9.52 -28.33 9.96
CA LEU A 443 9.47 -29.25 11.10
C LEU A 443 9.18 -30.69 10.65
N ALA A 444 8.22 -30.86 9.75
CA ALA A 444 7.85 -32.19 9.24
C ALA A 444 8.97 -32.85 8.43
N PHE A 445 9.61 -32.11 7.51
CA PHE A 445 10.73 -32.64 6.74
C PHE A 445 11.98 -32.87 7.60
N SER A 446 12.23 -32.01 8.61
CA SER A 446 13.28 -32.25 9.59
C SER A 446 13.00 -33.51 10.42
N ALA A 447 11.75 -33.72 10.85
CA ALA A 447 11.36 -34.96 11.54
C ALA A 447 11.57 -36.20 10.66
N LEU A 448 11.19 -36.11 9.36
CA LEU A 448 11.44 -37.19 8.39
C LEU A 448 12.94 -37.49 8.24
N ASN A 449 13.78 -36.45 8.23
CA ASN A 449 15.23 -36.60 8.20
C ASN A 449 15.75 -37.27 9.48
N LYS A 450 15.25 -36.92 10.65
CA LYS A 450 15.60 -37.52 11.93
C LYS A 450 15.21 -38.99 12.03
N ILE A 451 14.14 -39.42 11.36
CA ILE A 451 13.82 -40.87 11.24
C ILE A 451 14.98 -41.62 10.57
N GLN A 452 15.57 -41.06 9.48
CA GLN A 452 16.70 -41.67 8.80
C GLN A 452 17.96 -41.72 9.68
N LEU A 453 18.13 -40.72 10.55
CA LEU A 453 19.20 -40.68 11.55
C LEU A 453 18.93 -41.57 12.77
N LYS A 454 17.76 -42.24 12.85
CA LYS A 454 17.30 -43.06 13.99
C LYS A 454 17.11 -42.27 15.30
N GLU A 455 16.88 -40.95 15.19
CA GLU A 455 16.61 -40.06 16.33
C GLU A 455 15.10 -39.90 16.54
N LEU A 456 14.41 -41.01 16.85
CA LEU A 456 12.94 -41.07 16.84
C LEU A 456 12.26 -40.10 17.83
N ASP A 457 12.85 -39.95 19.03
CA ASP A 457 12.27 -39.05 20.06
C ASP A 457 12.31 -37.57 19.61
N LYS A 458 13.47 -37.13 19.06
CA LYS A 458 13.56 -35.77 18.50
C LYS A 458 12.68 -35.57 17.27
N ALA A 459 12.51 -36.62 16.44
CA ALA A 459 11.59 -36.58 15.32
C ALA A 459 10.16 -36.39 15.79
N TYR A 460 9.78 -37.05 16.88
CA TYR A 460 8.45 -36.93 17.47
C TYR A 460 8.20 -35.54 18.05
N GLU A 461 9.14 -34.98 18.80
CA GLU A 461 9.06 -33.61 19.31
C GLU A 461 8.83 -32.57 18.19
N GLN A 462 9.53 -32.72 17.06
CA GLN A 462 9.38 -31.81 15.92
C GLN A 462 8.02 -31.94 15.23
N ILE A 463 7.55 -33.16 15.01
CA ILE A 463 6.26 -33.37 14.34
C ILE A 463 5.09 -32.99 15.25
N GLU A 464 5.21 -33.19 16.55
CA GLU A 464 4.22 -32.72 17.52
C GLU A 464 4.13 -31.20 17.51
N HIS A 465 5.28 -30.52 17.46
CA HIS A 465 5.32 -29.06 17.32
C HIS A 465 4.68 -28.60 15.99
N ALA A 466 4.94 -29.28 14.88
CA ALA A 466 4.30 -28.98 13.61
C ALA A 466 2.77 -29.09 13.68
N LEU A 467 2.26 -30.17 14.30
CA LEU A 467 0.82 -30.42 14.46
C LEU A 467 0.10 -29.43 15.38
N GLN A 468 0.82 -28.71 16.27
CA GLN A 468 0.25 -27.60 17.05
C GLN A 468 -0.07 -26.40 16.19
N HIS A 469 0.63 -26.19 15.08
CA HIS A 469 0.44 -25.06 14.17
C HIS A 469 -0.46 -25.39 12.98
N GLU A 470 -0.44 -26.63 12.51
CA GLU A 470 -1.22 -27.08 11.37
C GLU A 470 -1.89 -28.44 11.67
N THR A 471 -3.18 -28.39 11.97
CA THR A 471 -3.95 -29.55 12.42
C THR A 471 -4.68 -30.29 11.31
N ASN A 472 -4.63 -29.84 10.06
CA ASN A 472 -5.34 -30.43 8.93
C ASN A 472 -4.38 -30.83 7.79
N ASN A 473 -3.32 -31.53 8.12
CA ASN A 473 -2.28 -31.96 7.17
C ASN A 473 -2.06 -33.46 7.29
N ASP A 474 -2.47 -34.23 6.28
CA ASP A 474 -2.37 -35.69 6.24
C ASP A 474 -0.93 -36.18 6.31
N PHE A 475 0.00 -35.50 5.64
CA PHE A 475 1.42 -35.84 5.63
C PHE A 475 2.06 -35.77 7.02
N MET A 476 1.70 -34.77 7.82
CA MET A 476 2.24 -34.65 9.19
C MET A 476 1.72 -35.75 10.10
N TYR A 477 0.44 -36.08 10.02
CA TYR A 477 -0.11 -37.23 10.75
C TYR A 477 0.51 -38.54 10.28
N PHE A 478 0.78 -38.69 8.98
CA PHE A 478 1.47 -39.86 8.45
C PHE A 478 2.88 -40.01 9.05
N ILE A 479 3.67 -38.93 9.12
CA ILE A 479 5.00 -38.93 9.75
C ILE A 479 4.90 -39.29 11.23
N ALA A 480 3.96 -38.68 11.98
CA ALA A 480 3.76 -38.99 13.39
C ALA A 480 3.44 -40.47 13.60
N GLY A 481 2.53 -41.01 12.78
CA GLY A 481 2.20 -42.44 12.78
C GLY A 481 3.40 -43.33 12.47
N LYS A 482 4.23 -42.95 11.49
CA LYS A 482 5.45 -43.68 11.13
C LYS A 482 6.49 -43.68 12.27
N ILE A 483 6.63 -42.55 12.98
CA ILE A 483 7.54 -42.47 14.14
C ILE A 483 7.05 -43.41 15.25
N LYS A 484 5.76 -43.34 15.60
CA LYS A 484 5.15 -44.20 16.62
C LYS A 484 5.22 -45.69 16.27
N PHE A 485 5.01 -46.02 15.00
CA PHE A 485 5.20 -47.39 14.51
C PHE A 485 6.64 -47.88 14.71
N LEU A 486 7.63 -47.07 14.38
CA LEU A 486 9.06 -47.39 14.55
C LEU A 486 9.50 -47.46 16.05
N GLN A 487 8.78 -46.78 16.95
CA GLN A 487 8.96 -46.85 18.39
C GLN A 487 8.28 -48.12 18.99
N GLY A 488 7.48 -48.84 18.20
CA GLY A 488 6.68 -50.00 18.68
C GLY A 488 5.38 -49.61 19.37
N GLU A 489 5.00 -48.35 19.31
CA GLU A 489 3.75 -47.83 19.91
C GLU A 489 2.58 -47.95 18.89
N PHE A 490 2.16 -49.17 18.60
CA PHE A 490 1.28 -49.48 17.47
C PHE A 490 -0.15 -48.93 17.62
N GLU A 491 -0.68 -48.81 18.84
CA GLU A 491 -1.99 -48.19 19.07
C GLU A 491 -1.98 -46.69 18.73
N ASP A 492 -0.94 -45.99 19.17
CA ASP A 492 -0.77 -44.56 18.85
C ASP A 492 -0.49 -44.35 17.36
N ALA A 493 0.33 -45.20 16.76
CA ALA A 493 0.58 -45.20 15.32
C ALA A 493 -0.71 -45.33 14.53
N LYS A 494 -1.58 -46.29 14.92
CA LYS A 494 -2.88 -46.49 14.30
C LYS A 494 -3.76 -45.25 14.39
N MET A 495 -3.81 -44.59 15.57
CA MET A 495 -4.57 -43.34 15.72
C MET A 495 -4.12 -42.23 14.75
N TYR A 496 -2.81 -42.07 14.60
CA TYR A 496 -2.27 -41.09 13.68
C TYR A 496 -2.53 -41.43 12.21
N PHE A 497 -2.39 -42.71 11.82
CA PHE A 497 -2.69 -43.12 10.45
C PHE A 497 -4.18 -43.03 10.13
N VAL A 498 -5.08 -43.28 11.09
CA VAL A 498 -6.51 -43.05 10.89
C VAL A 498 -6.79 -41.59 10.59
N LYS A 499 -6.24 -40.67 11.38
CA LYS A 499 -6.39 -39.22 11.13
C LYS A 499 -5.83 -38.81 9.77
N SER A 500 -4.65 -39.30 9.40
CA SER A 500 -4.07 -39.05 8.07
C SER A 500 -5.00 -39.53 6.96
N TYR A 501 -5.55 -40.77 7.09
CA TYR A 501 -6.43 -41.36 6.10
C TYR A 501 -7.80 -40.67 6.00
N GLU A 502 -8.30 -40.12 7.10
CA GLU A 502 -9.55 -39.32 7.11
C GLU A 502 -9.38 -38.01 6.32
N ILE A 503 -8.20 -37.37 6.39
CA ILE A 503 -7.89 -36.15 5.65
C ILE A 503 -7.68 -36.49 4.17
N GLN A 504 -6.77 -37.44 3.89
CA GLN A 504 -6.46 -37.87 2.54
C GLN A 504 -6.27 -39.39 2.46
N LYS A 505 -7.10 -40.06 1.65
CA LYS A 505 -7.00 -41.50 1.42
C LYS A 505 -5.84 -41.84 0.51
N THR A 506 -4.65 -42.08 1.08
CA THR A 506 -3.47 -42.50 0.35
C THR A 506 -3.25 -44.03 0.52
N HIS A 507 -2.67 -44.66 -0.52
CA HIS A 507 -2.32 -46.09 -0.43
C HIS A 507 -1.26 -46.37 0.63
N ASP A 508 -0.28 -45.46 0.84
CA ASP A 508 0.77 -45.63 1.83
C ASP A 508 0.18 -45.64 3.25
N CYS A 509 -0.79 -44.74 3.52
CA CYS A 509 -1.45 -44.65 4.79
C CYS A 509 -2.31 -45.94 5.05
N GLU A 510 -3.05 -46.41 4.04
CA GLU A 510 -3.83 -47.64 4.10
C GLU A 510 -2.94 -48.85 4.39
N HIS A 511 -1.77 -48.93 3.74
CA HIS A 511 -0.81 -49.99 3.97
C HIS A 511 -0.28 -49.97 5.42
N MET A 512 0.14 -48.77 5.91
CA MET A 512 0.61 -48.65 7.29
C MET A 512 -0.46 -48.99 8.33
N LEU A 513 -1.72 -48.66 8.07
CA LEU A 513 -2.85 -49.13 8.91
C LEU A 513 -2.96 -50.64 8.93
N GLY A 514 -2.83 -51.31 7.79
CA GLY A 514 -2.79 -52.76 7.70
C GLY A 514 -1.68 -53.36 8.55
N LEU A 515 -0.47 -52.76 8.49
CA LEU A 515 0.66 -53.20 9.32
C LEU A 515 0.43 -52.94 10.82
N CYS A 516 -0.16 -51.80 11.21
CA CYS A 516 -0.54 -51.56 12.60
C CYS A 516 -1.52 -52.61 13.13
N TYR A 517 -2.54 -52.97 12.38
CA TYR A 517 -3.46 -54.01 12.78
C TYR A 517 -2.79 -55.37 12.88
N PHE A 518 -1.82 -55.66 12.03
CA PHE A 518 -1.03 -56.88 12.09
C PHE A 518 -0.19 -56.96 13.38
N GLU A 519 0.53 -55.89 13.71
CA GLU A 519 1.37 -55.83 14.94
C GLU A 519 0.52 -55.84 16.23
N LEU A 520 -0.73 -55.37 16.16
CA LEU A 520 -1.70 -55.45 17.25
C LEU A 520 -2.44 -56.79 17.30
N GLU A 521 -1.96 -57.80 16.59
CA GLU A 521 -2.50 -59.16 16.50
C GLU A 521 -3.94 -59.24 15.95
N ASN A 522 -4.43 -58.14 15.34
CA ASN A 522 -5.75 -58.08 14.72
C ASN A 522 -5.66 -58.49 13.25
N TYR A 523 -5.30 -59.73 13.02
CA TYR A 523 -4.98 -60.28 11.71
C TYR A 523 -6.16 -60.30 10.74
N GLU A 524 -7.40 -60.40 11.24
CA GLU A 524 -8.59 -60.34 10.38
C GLU A 524 -8.79 -58.98 9.74
N GLN A 525 -8.61 -57.90 10.51
CA GLN A 525 -8.72 -56.55 10.00
C GLN A 525 -7.55 -56.21 9.09
N ALA A 526 -6.32 -56.57 9.47
CA ALA A 526 -5.13 -56.43 8.64
C ALA A 526 -5.33 -57.07 7.26
N ASN A 527 -5.75 -58.32 7.22
CA ASN A 527 -6.01 -59.05 5.99
C ASN A 527 -7.14 -58.43 5.15
N GLY A 528 -8.16 -57.86 5.82
CA GLY A 528 -9.24 -57.13 5.16
C GLY A 528 -8.70 -55.93 4.37
N ILE A 529 -7.78 -55.16 4.98
CA ILE A 529 -7.12 -54.02 4.37
C ILE A 529 -6.21 -54.45 3.20
N PHE A 530 -5.34 -55.42 3.40
CA PHE A 530 -4.46 -55.90 2.33
C PHE A 530 -5.24 -56.47 1.15
N LYS A 531 -6.32 -57.19 1.38
CA LYS A 531 -7.23 -57.64 0.31
C LYS A 531 -7.94 -56.50 -0.40
N HIS A 532 -8.32 -55.45 0.32
CA HIS A 532 -8.88 -54.26 -0.31
C HIS A 532 -7.87 -53.60 -1.24
N MET A 533 -6.62 -53.42 -0.82
CA MET A 533 -5.53 -52.87 -1.62
C MET A 533 -5.20 -53.76 -2.82
N LEU A 534 -5.25 -55.08 -2.68
CA LEU A 534 -5.02 -56.03 -3.77
C LEU A 534 -6.07 -55.97 -4.87
N LYS A 535 -7.25 -55.35 -4.66
CA LYS A 535 -8.22 -55.12 -5.75
C LYS A 535 -7.70 -54.11 -6.78
N SER A 536 -6.94 -53.11 -6.34
CA SER A 536 -6.32 -52.11 -7.22
C SER A 536 -4.95 -52.55 -7.77
N ASN A 537 -4.22 -53.41 -7.03
CA ASN A 537 -2.92 -53.93 -7.43
C ASN A 537 -2.81 -55.45 -7.11
N PRO A 538 -3.41 -56.34 -7.95
CA PRO A 538 -3.55 -57.76 -7.66
C PRO A 538 -2.25 -58.57 -7.63
N LEU A 539 -1.14 -58.01 -8.13
CA LEU A 539 0.15 -58.69 -8.22
C LEU A 539 1.22 -58.01 -7.34
N ASN A 540 0.82 -57.17 -6.38
CA ASN A 540 1.77 -56.60 -5.44
C ASN A 540 2.27 -57.66 -4.46
N VAL A 541 3.52 -58.07 -4.59
CA VAL A 541 4.13 -59.18 -3.82
C VAL A 541 4.08 -58.88 -2.31
N ASN A 542 4.40 -57.66 -1.89
CA ASN A 542 4.40 -57.29 -0.47
C ASN A 542 3.00 -57.40 0.15
N LEU A 543 1.96 -56.95 -0.56
CA LEU A 543 0.57 -57.07 -0.08
C LEU A 543 0.10 -58.54 -0.04
N LEU A 544 0.55 -59.34 -1.03
CA LEU A 544 0.25 -60.79 -1.03
C LEU A 544 0.96 -61.49 0.14
N LEU A 545 2.25 -61.20 0.39
CA LEU A 545 3.00 -61.74 1.54
C LEU A 545 2.33 -61.32 2.85
N ASN A 546 2.01 -60.04 3.05
CA ASN A 546 1.30 -59.59 4.25
C ASN A 546 -0.04 -60.32 4.46
N SER A 547 -0.80 -60.57 3.37
CA SER A 547 -2.03 -61.33 3.44
C SER A 547 -1.77 -62.79 3.81
N ALA A 548 -0.72 -63.42 3.27
CA ALA A 548 -0.33 -64.80 3.60
C ALA A 548 0.08 -64.93 5.08
N HIS A 549 0.90 -63.98 5.60
CA HIS A 549 1.23 -63.90 7.02
C HIS A 549 -0.01 -63.75 7.91
N CYS A 550 -0.99 -62.92 7.52
CA CYS A 550 -2.23 -62.80 8.24
C CYS A 550 -2.96 -64.15 8.30
N TYR A 551 -3.04 -64.91 7.19
CA TYR A 551 -3.67 -66.23 7.17
C TYR A 551 -2.91 -67.24 8.01
N GLU A 552 -1.59 -67.25 7.96
CA GLU A 552 -0.76 -68.07 8.82
C GLU A 552 -1.07 -67.84 10.32
N LYS A 553 -1.04 -66.58 10.76
CA LYS A 553 -1.36 -66.21 12.13
C LYS A 553 -2.80 -66.54 12.56
N LEU A 554 -3.75 -66.57 11.62
CA LEU A 554 -5.12 -66.98 11.85
C LEU A 554 -5.29 -68.53 11.85
N GLY A 555 -4.23 -69.30 11.60
CA GLY A 555 -4.29 -70.77 11.47
C GLY A 555 -4.99 -71.25 10.21
N LYS A 556 -5.16 -70.36 9.19
CA LYS A 556 -5.82 -70.65 7.90
C LYS A 556 -4.75 -71.01 6.85
N ASN A 557 -4.07 -72.15 7.10
CA ASN A 557 -2.92 -72.57 6.30
C ASN A 557 -3.25 -72.82 4.84
N ASP A 558 -4.45 -73.38 4.54
CA ASP A 558 -4.88 -73.64 3.16
C ASP A 558 -5.07 -72.35 2.36
N GLU A 559 -5.56 -71.27 2.98
CA GLU A 559 -5.71 -69.95 2.37
C GLU A 559 -4.35 -69.27 2.21
N ALA A 560 -3.46 -69.43 3.19
CA ALA A 560 -2.08 -68.93 3.08
C ALA A 560 -1.34 -69.56 1.91
N LEU A 561 -1.38 -70.87 1.78
CA LEU A 561 -0.76 -71.64 0.67
C LEU A 561 -1.30 -71.20 -0.68
N LYS A 562 -2.61 -70.97 -0.86
CA LYS A 562 -3.18 -70.47 -2.12
C LYS A 562 -2.65 -69.11 -2.52
N VAL A 563 -2.41 -68.21 -1.55
CA VAL A 563 -1.82 -66.89 -1.83
C VAL A 563 -0.35 -67.01 -2.18
N LEU A 564 0.38 -67.87 -1.46
CA LEU A 564 1.80 -68.12 -1.68
C LEU A 564 2.06 -68.82 -3.02
N ASP A 565 1.23 -69.80 -3.42
CA ASP A 565 1.29 -70.44 -4.75
C ASP A 565 1.14 -69.39 -5.84
N LYS A 566 0.20 -68.45 -5.70
CA LYS A 566 0.02 -67.34 -6.65
C LYS A 566 1.27 -66.47 -6.74
N ILE A 567 1.98 -66.22 -5.62
CA ILE A 567 3.24 -65.46 -5.59
C ILE A 567 4.30 -66.23 -6.38
N THR A 568 4.51 -67.51 -6.05
CA THR A 568 5.58 -68.35 -6.67
C THR A 568 5.31 -68.64 -8.14
N GLU A 569 4.06 -68.73 -8.59
CA GLU A 569 3.70 -68.82 -10.00
C GLU A 569 4.08 -67.54 -10.79
N THR A 570 3.92 -66.36 -10.17
CA THR A 570 4.17 -65.08 -10.83
C THR A 570 5.61 -64.59 -10.63
N PHE A 571 6.16 -64.85 -9.45
CA PHE A 571 7.50 -64.44 -9.00
C PHE A 571 8.25 -65.62 -8.37
N PRO A 572 8.77 -66.57 -9.20
CA PRO A 572 9.43 -67.78 -8.74
C PRO A 572 10.65 -67.54 -7.84
N GLU A 573 11.28 -66.37 -7.97
CA GLU A 573 12.46 -65.98 -7.20
C GLU A 573 12.14 -65.41 -5.81
N CYS A 574 10.87 -65.35 -5.40
CA CYS A 574 10.48 -64.82 -4.08
C CYS A 574 10.83 -65.86 -2.97
N GLU A 575 12.02 -65.70 -2.40
CA GLU A 575 12.55 -66.62 -1.34
C GLU A 575 11.63 -66.72 -0.12
N GLU A 576 11.09 -65.56 0.34
CA GLU A 576 10.16 -65.51 1.50
C GLU A 576 8.89 -66.36 1.29
N ALA A 577 8.29 -66.26 0.11
CA ALA A 577 7.11 -67.08 -0.22
C ALA A 577 7.47 -68.58 -0.24
N GLN A 578 8.63 -68.99 -0.76
CA GLN A 578 9.10 -70.37 -0.77
C GLN A 578 9.39 -70.90 0.63
N GLU A 579 9.97 -70.05 1.53
CA GLU A 579 10.20 -70.42 2.92
C GLU A 579 8.90 -70.62 3.68
N MET A 580 7.95 -69.74 3.50
CA MET A 580 6.61 -69.87 4.11
C MET A 580 5.89 -71.13 3.65
N ILE A 581 5.94 -71.48 2.35
CA ILE A 581 5.35 -72.71 1.83
C ILE A 581 5.99 -73.94 2.55
N ARG A 582 7.31 -73.99 2.68
CA ARG A 582 8.04 -75.08 3.38
C ARG A 582 7.63 -75.20 4.86
N ALA A 583 7.34 -74.06 5.52
CA ALA A 583 6.97 -74.02 6.92
C ALA A 583 5.49 -74.44 7.16
N LEU A 584 4.60 -74.24 6.17
CA LEU A 584 3.19 -74.51 6.26
C LEU A 584 2.77 -75.88 5.66
N SER A 585 3.67 -76.48 4.84
CA SER A 585 3.50 -77.83 4.26
C SER A 585 4.00 -78.90 5.22
#